data_3f7dd154077656e55255543aabe65c22
#
_entry.id   3f7dd154077656e55255543aabe65c22
#
_cell.length_a   1.000
_cell.length_b   1.000
_cell.length_c   1.000
_cell.angle_alpha   90.00
_cell.angle_beta   90.00
_cell.angle_gamma   90.00
#
_symmetry.space_group_name_H-M   'P 1'
#
loop_
_entity.id
_entity.type
_entity.pdbx_description
1 polymer ?
#
loop_
_entity_poly.entity_id
_entity_poly.type
_entity_poly.pdbx_seq_one_letter_code
_entity_poly.pdbx_strand_id
1 'polypeptide(L)'
;MNSDIQGIYDARELGKPKFVVLGVQHLFAMFGATILVPLITGLDVSATLLFAGIGTLIFHLVSKMKVPAFLGSSFAFLGGYASVKQLCVAQGLTDVVALNYACIGVAAASLLYFVMAFLLKMFGTEKVMRFFPPVVTGPMVIAIGLTLSGSAIANCQQNWLLAITAIVIVIGTSIWGKGIVKIVPILLGVLGSYVLAAAMGEVDFSKLNEAAWVGLPIDMDRTALSVAKDPNFDLIVTSIIAIFPIAFATIMEHIGDMCAIQSTVGRNFIKDPGLHRTLSGDGLATFLASIFGAPANTTYGENTGVLNLTKVFDPAVIRLAACFAILLSFCPKFACLIGLMPAATIGGVSLILYGMISAVGVRNLVETSVDFSSSRNVFVAALIMVVSIGVQDGTDGGVKIGSVAFSGLALAALVGILLNAILPDQLGMKVKSFNGKDKKYKKERE
;
A
#
# COMPACT_ATOMS: atom_id res chain seq x y z
N MET A 1 14.98 -13.61 -21.72
CA MET A 1 14.70 -12.20 -21.41
C MET A 1 14.80 -11.45 -22.71
N ASN A 2 13.69 -10.95 -23.24
CA ASN A 2 13.68 -10.22 -24.51
C ASN A 2 14.37 -8.88 -24.29
N SER A 3 15.44 -8.64 -25.03
CA SER A 3 16.24 -7.41 -25.03
C SER A 3 15.62 -6.23 -25.81
N ASP A 4 14.34 -6.34 -26.18
CA ASP A 4 13.73 -5.45 -27.18
C ASP A 4 12.57 -4.59 -26.64
N ILE A 5 12.55 -4.30 -25.31
CA ILE A 5 11.63 -3.28 -24.82
C ILE A 5 12.20 -1.92 -25.20
N GLN A 6 11.72 -1.34 -26.28
CA GLN A 6 12.04 0.03 -26.66
C GLN A 6 11.58 0.99 -25.55
N GLY A 7 12.50 1.68 -24.91
CA GLY A 7 12.23 2.63 -23.84
C GLY A 7 13.41 3.55 -23.59
N ILE A 8 13.13 4.68 -22.96
CA ILE A 8 14.14 5.70 -22.62
C ILE A 8 14.66 5.40 -21.19
N TYR A 9 15.93 5.09 -21.10
CA TYR A 9 16.61 4.75 -19.83
C TYR A 9 17.48 5.88 -19.28
N ASP A 10 17.62 6.97 -20.04
CA ASP A 10 18.31 8.20 -19.66
C ASP A 10 17.39 9.39 -19.94
N ALA A 11 16.85 9.99 -18.89
CA ALA A 11 15.92 11.12 -19.03
C ALA A 11 16.56 12.38 -19.61
N ARG A 12 17.88 12.46 -19.71
CA ARG A 12 18.59 13.56 -20.35
C ARG A 12 18.26 13.67 -21.85
N GLU A 13 17.90 12.56 -22.48
CA GLU A 13 17.47 12.51 -23.89
C GLU A 13 16.15 13.23 -24.15
N LEU A 14 15.33 13.43 -23.10
CA LEU A 14 13.98 14.02 -23.22
C LEU A 14 13.97 15.54 -23.34
N GLY A 15 15.03 16.21 -22.91
CA GLY A 15 15.04 17.66 -22.69
C GLY A 15 14.25 18.08 -21.44
N LYS A 16 14.62 19.26 -20.89
CA LYS A 16 14.08 19.75 -19.60
C LYS A 16 12.55 19.84 -19.52
N PRO A 17 11.81 20.38 -20.55
CA PRO A 17 10.36 20.49 -20.43
C PRO A 17 9.65 19.14 -20.31
N LYS A 18 10.01 18.17 -21.14
CA LYS A 18 9.41 16.83 -21.09
C LYS A 18 9.73 16.11 -19.78
N PHE A 19 10.96 16.26 -19.27
CA PHE A 19 11.37 15.72 -17.99
C PHE A 19 10.49 16.23 -16.83
N VAL A 20 10.23 17.55 -16.79
CA VAL A 20 9.37 18.17 -15.77
C VAL A 20 7.93 17.67 -15.90
N VAL A 21 7.37 17.63 -17.11
CA VAL A 21 6.00 17.14 -17.36
C VAL A 21 5.84 15.70 -16.89
N LEU A 22 6.82 14.84 -17.14
CA LEU A 22 6.79 13.46 -16.68
C LEU A 22 6.89 13.36 -15.15
N GLY A 23 7.73 14.18 -14.50
CA GLY A 23 7.77 14.26 -13.04
C GLY A 23 6.43 14.64 -12.43
N VAL A 24 5.75 15.64 -13.01
CA VAL A 24 4.40 16.04 -12.62
C VAL A 24 3.39 14.91 -12.87
N GLN A 25 3.50 14.19 -13.98
CA GLN A 25 2.64 13.05 -14.29
C GLN A 25 2.77 11.92 -13.26
N HIS A 26 4.00 11.60 -12.85
CA HIS A 26 4.24 10.62 -11.78
C HIS A 26 3.74 11.10 -10.42
N LEU A 27 3.82 12.41 -10.13
CA LEU A 27 3.21 12.99 -8.93
C LEU A 27 1.70 12.78 -8.92
N PHE A 28 1.00 13.10 -10.00
CA PHE A 28 -0.45 12.92 -10.09
C PHE A 28 -0.87 11.45 -10.05
N ALA A 29 -0.06 10.54 -10.59
CA ALA A 29 -0.36 9.11 -10.54
C ALA A 29 -0.38 8.57 -9.10
N MET A 30 0.59 8.98 -8.27
CA MET A 30 0.65 8.55 -6.87
C MET A 30 -0.30 9.32 -5.95
N PHE A 31 -0.68 10.53 -6.35
CA PHE A 31 -1.33 11.48 -5.46
C PHE A 31 -2.65 10.97 -4.89
N GLY A 32 -3.53 10.42 -5.76
CA GLY A 32 -4.86 9.95 -5.34
C GLY A 32 -4.79 8.88 -4.26
N ALA A 33 -3.93 7.88 -4.43
CA ALA A 33 -3.74 6.81 -3.46
C ALA A 33 -3.06 7.33 -2.18
N THR A 34 -2.04 8.16 -2.31
CA THR A 34 -1.25 8.66 -1.17
C THR A 34 -2.09 9.48 -0.19
N ILE A 35 -2.98 10.34 -0.67
CA ILE A 35 -3.80 11.20 0.20
C ILE A 35 -4.98 10.47 0.86
N LEU A 36 -5.44 9.36 0.31
CA LEU A 36 -6.57 8.64 0.87
C LEU A 36 -6.25 7.98 2.21
N VAL A 37 -5.05 7.45 2.39
CA VAL A 37 -4.68 6.80 3.66
C VAL A 37 -4.76 7.77 4.85
N PRO A 38 -4.15 8.97 4.83
CA PRO A 38 -4.31 9.91 5.93
C PRO A 38 -5.76 10.38 6.12
N LEU A 39 -6.54 10.54 5.05
CA LEU A 39 -7.96 10.91 5.16
C LEU A 39 -8.80 9.84 5.85
N ILE A 40 -8.50 8.56 5.61
CA ILE A 40 -9.23 7.42 6.22
C ILE A 40 -8.77 7.22 7.67
N THR A 41 -7.48 7.32 7.95
CA THR A 41 -6.92 7.05 9.27
C THR A 41 -7.04 8.23 10.24
N GLY A 42 -6.97 9.46 9.73
CA GLY A 42 -6.83 10.70 10.51
C GLY A 42 -5.37 11.11 10.72
N LEU A 43 -4.40 10.45 10.05
CA LEU A 43 -3.01 10.87 10.03
C LEU A 43 -2.84 12.19 9.28
N ASP A 44 -1.67 12.81 9.41
CA ASP A 44 -1.41 14.11 8.81
C ASP A 44 -1.08 14.01 7.31
N VAL A 45 -1.78 14.81 6.48
CA VAL A 45 -1.60 14.82 5.01
C VAL A 45 -0.24 15.42 4.62
N SER A 46 0.21 16.47 5.32
CA SER A 46 1.49 17.11 5.02
C SER A 46 2.66 16.18 5.33
N ALA A 47 2.63 15.53 6.52
CA ALA A 47 3.61 14.52 6.88
C ALA A 47 3.59 13.34 5.89
N THR A 48 2.40 12.92 5.45
CA THR A 48 2.26 11.85 4.46
C THR A 48 2.96 12.18 3.15
N LEU A 49 2.72 13.36 2.58
CA LEU A 49 3.38 13.81 1.35
C LEU A 49 4.89 13.95 1.51
N LEU A 50 5.33 14.48 2.66
CA LEU A 50 6.75 14.61 2.98
C LEU A 50 7.44 13.24 2.95
N PHE A 51 6.89 12.26 3.68
CA PHE A 51 7.51 10.95 3.82
C PHE A 51 7.27 10.02 2.61
N ALA A 52 6.26 10.25 1.79
CA ALA A 52 6.17 9.64 0.47
C ALA A 52 7.34 10.09 -0.43
N GLY A 53 7.64 11.40 -0.43
CA GLY A 53 8.77 11.94 -1.18
C GLY A 53 10.13 11.52 -0.61
N ILE A 54 10.38 11.73 0.69
CA ILE A 54 11.62 11.34 1.37
C ILE A 54 11.82 9.82 1.28
N GLY A 55 10.76 9.02 1.53
CA GLY A 55 10.80 7.57 1.45
C GLY A 55 11.20 7.08 0.06
N THR A 56 10.64 7.70 -1.01
CA THR A 56 11.02 7.41 -2.39
C THR A 56 12.50 7.71 -2.64
N LEU A 57 13.03 8.85 -2.16
CA LEU A 57 14.44 9.20 -2.33
C LEU A 57 15.35 8.23 -1.57
N ILE A 58 15.00 7.84 -0.34
CA ILE A 58 15.72 6.84 0.46
C ILE A 58 15.70 5.49 -0.24
N PHE A 59 14.56 5.05 -0.74
CA PHE A 59 14.43 3.81 -1.50
C PHE A 59 15.37 3.81 -2.73
N HIS A 60 15.40 4.90 -3.49
CA HIS A 60 16.29 5.03 -4.62
C HIS A 60 17.77 4.98 -4.21
N LEU A 61 18.13 5.62 -3.09
CA LEU A 61 19.50 5.58 -2.57
C LEU A 61 19.91 4.16 -2.20
N VAL A 62 19.08 3.44 -1.43
CA VAL A 62 19.35 2.06 -0.99
C VAL A 62 19.35 1.08 -2.16
N SER A 63 18.47 1.28 -3.16
CA SER A 63 18.39 0.49 -4.39
C SER A 63 19.40 0.92 -5.47
N LYS A 64 20.45 1.68 -5.10
CA LYS A 64 21.53 2.15 -5.99
C LYS A 64 21.02 3.01 -7.16
N MET A 65 19.96 3.76 -6.99
CA MET A 65 19.34 4.61 -8.03
C MET A 65 18.89 3.85 -9.29
N LYS A 66 18.66 2.52 -9.20
CA LYS A 66 18.38 1.67 -10.37
C LYS A 66 16.90 1.41 -10.61
N VAL A 67 16.09 1.37 -9.54
CA VAL A 67 14.69 0.94 -9.62
C VAL A 67 13.76 2.13 -9.77
N PRO A 68 12.98 2.23 -10.86
CA PRO A 68 12.05 3.33 -11.06
C PRO A 68 10.72 3.06 -10.34
N ALA A 69 10.75 3.01 -9.00
CA ALA A 69 9.56 2.88 -8.17
C ALA A 69 9.31 4.15 -7.36
N PHE A 70 8.05 4.56 -7.24
CA PHE A 70 7.59 5.57 -6.29
C PHE A 70 7.03 4.88 -5.05
N LEU A 71 7.33 5.41 -3.87
CA LEU A 71 6.77 4.95 -2.62
C LEU A 71 5.70 5.93 -2.13
N GLY A 72 4.54 5.39 -1.77
CA GLY A 72 3.47 6.17 -1.16
C GLY A 72 2.81 5.41 -0.01
N SER A 73 1.68 5.89 0.46
CA SER A 73 1.00 5.34 1.64
C SER A 73 0.49 3.91 1.42
N SER A 74 0.80 3.00 2.32
CA SER A 74 0.34 1.62 2.26
C SER A 74 -1.10 1.46 2.76
N PHE A 75 -1.96 0.90 1.92
CA PHE A 75 -3.34 0.55 2.30
C PHE A 75 -3.42 -0.70 3.19
N ALA A 76 -2.44 -1.58 3.11
CA ALA A 76 -2.44 -2.83 3.87
C ALA A 76 -2.47 -2.58 5.39
N PHE A 77 -1.87 -1.49 5.86
CA PHE A 77 -1.85 -1.15 7.28
C PHE A 77 -3.13 -0.46 7.79
N LEU A 78 -4.09 -0.10 6.93
CA LEU A 78 -5.33 0.57 7.35
C LEU A 78 -6.08 -0.19 8.45
N GLY A 79 -6.20 -1.51 8.30
CA GLY A 79 -6.82 -2.37 9.33
C GLY A 79 -6.06 -2.33 10.66
N GLY A 80 -4.74 -2.25 10.62
CA GLY A 80 -3.89 -2.10 11.80
C GLY A 80 -4.11 -0.76 12.51
N TYR A 81 -4.10 0.34 11.77
CA TYR A 81 -4.42 1.67 12.31
C TYR A 81 -5.81 1.70 12.94
N ALA A 82 -6.82 1.16 12.25
CA ALA A 82 -8.19 1.13 12.75
C ALA A 82 -8.33 0.32 14.04
N SER A 83 -7.72 -0.88 14.10
CA SER A 83 -7.78 -1.76 15.27
C SER A 83 -7.10 -1.12 16.49
N VAL A 84 -5.88 -0.57 16.32
CA VAL A 84 -5.18 0.09 17.42
C VAL A 84 -5.93 1.35 17.88
N LYS A 85 -6.45 2.15 16.94
CA LYS A 85 -7.28 3.32 17.25
C LYS A 85 -8.49 2.93 18.09
N GLN A 86 -9.25 1.92 17.69
CA GLN A 86 -10.42 1.43 18.41
C GLN A 86 -10.08 0.97 19.83
N LEU A 87 -8.98 0.22 20.00
CA LEU A 87 -8.52 -0.27 21.31
C LEU A 87 -8.10 0.88 22.24
N CYS A 88 -7.39 1.87 21.72
CA CYS A 88 -6.94 3.02 22.52
C CYS A 88 -8.09 3.95 22.89
N VAL A 89 -9.01 4.23 21.96
CA VAL A 89 -10.19 5.05 22.21
C VAL A 89 -11.12 4.39 23.25
N ALA A 90 -11.27 3.06 23.22
CA ALA A 90 -12.00 2.32 24.24
C ALA A 90 -11.40 2.45 25.65
N GLN A 91 -10.13 2.85 25.77
CA GLN A 91 -9.44 3.16 27.02
C GLN A 91 -9.47 4.67 27.36
N GLY A 92 -10.23 5.47 26.63
CA GLY A 92 -10.41 6.90 26.86
C GLY A 92 -9.33 7.82 26.27
N LEU A 93 -8.46 7.27 25.39
CA LEU A 93 -7.44 8.07 24.73
C LEU A 93 -8.03 8.82 23.51
N THR A 94 -7.44 9.96 23.19
CA THR A 94 -7.82 10.71 21.98
C THR A 94 -7.37 10.00 20.72
N ASP A 95 -8.03 10.27 19.59
CA ASP A 95 -7.69 9.74 18.27
C ASP A 95 -6.22 9.98 17.91
N VAL A 96 -5.70 11.16 18.22
CA VAL A 96 -4.31 11.53 17.92
C VAL A 96 -3.32 10.65 18.68
N VAL A 97 -3.54 10.48 19.99
CA VAL A 97 -2.67 9.62 20.82
C VAL A 97 -2.78 8.17 20.36
N ALA A 98 -3.98 7.70 20.04
CA ALA A 98 -4.20 6.35 19.53
C ALA A 98 -3.41 6.07 18.23
N LEU A 99 -3.40 7.04 17.30
CA LEU A 99 -2.64 6.95 16.07
C LEU A 99 -1.12 6.98 16.31
N ASN A 100 -0.65 7.71 17.32
CA ASN A 100 0.77 7.70 17.70
C ASN A 100 1.21 6.31 18.17
N TYR A 101 0.38 5.59 18.95
CA TYR A 101 0.63 4.18 19.30
C TYR A 101 0.59 3.26 18.08
N ALA A 102 -0.34 3.47 17.17
CA ALA A 102 -0.39 2.71 15.92
C ALA A 102 0.88 2.92 15.07
N CYS A 103 1.38 4.15 15.00
CA CYS A 103 2.64 4.47 14.31
C CYS A 103 3.85 3.73 14.96
N ILE A 104 3.88 3.56 16.29
CA ILE A 104 4.90 2.71 16.94
C ILE A 104 4.78 1.26 16.45
N GLY A 105 3.55 0.73 16.39
CA GLY A 105 3.29 -0.60 15.87
C GLY A 105 3.81 -0.80 14.46
N VAL A 106 3.58 0.18 13.57
CA VAL A 106 4.07 0.17 12.18
C VAL A 106 5.59 0.28 12.13
N ALA A 107 6.19 1.18 12.94
CA ALA A 107 7.65 1.31 13.01
C ALA A 107 8.29 0.00 13.46
N ALA A 108 7.73 -0.69 14.45
CA ALA A 108 8.20 -2.00 14.88
C ALA A 108 8.01 -3.07 13.78
N ALA A 109 6.85 -3.07 13.09
CA ALA A 109 6.57 -3.98 12.00
C ALA A 109 7.54 -3.80 10.82
N SER A 110 8.01 -2.56 10.56
CA SER A 110 8.99 -2.28 9.52
C SER A 110 10.35 -2.93 9.76
N LEU A 111 10.69 -3.27 11.01
CA LEU A 111 11.92 -4.01 11.33
C LEU A 111 11.93 -5.40 10.70
N LEU A 112 10.74 -6.00 10.46
CA LEU A 112 10.62 -7.28 9.77
C LEU A 112 11.16 -7.22 8.34
N TYR A 113 11.07 -6.08 7.67
CA TYR A 113 11.63 -5.89 6.33
C TYR A 113 13.15 -6.07 6.32
N PHE A 114 13.84 -5.58 7.35
CA PHE A 114 15.30 -5.77 7.47
C PHE A 114 15.65 -7.21 7.77
N VAL A 115 14.88 -7.88 8.64
CA VAL A 115 15.05 -9.31 8.92
C VAL A 115 14.86 -10.12 7.64
N MET A 116 13.78 -9.86 6.90
CA MET A 116 13.52 -10.53 5.64
C MET A 116 14.57 -10.21 4.57
N ALA A 117 15.02 -8.96 4.48
CA ALA A 117 16.09 -8.56 3.57
C ALA A 117 17.41 -9.29 3.90
N PHE A 118 17.73 -9.45 5.18
CA PHE A 118 18.88 -10.23 5.63
C PHE A 118 18.74 -11.71 5.24
N LEU A 119 17.58 -12.33 5.49
CA LEU A 119 17.30 -13.72 5.10
C LEU A 119 17.40 -13.92 3.58
N LEU A 120 16.83 -12.99 2.79
CA LEU A 120 16.92 -13.01 1.32
C LEU A 120 18.37 -12.92 0.84
N LYS A 121 19.20 -12.10 1.50
CA LYS A 121 20.63 -11.96 1.18
C LYS A 121 21.43 -13.22 1.52
N MET A 122 21.12 -13.87 2.65
CA MET A 122 21.84 -15.05 3.15
C MET A 122 21.43 -16.33 2.44
N PHE A 123 20.13 -16.56 2.27
CA PHE A 123 19.59 -17.83 1.80
C PHE A 123 19.10 -17.81 0.35
N GLY A 124 19.00 -16.62 -0.25
CA GLY A 124 18.46 -16.43 -1.59
C GLY A 124 16.93 -16.39 -1.63
N THR A 125 16.40 -15.79 -2.69
CA THR A 125 14.96 -15.53 -2.86
C THR A 125 14.14 -16.83 -2.88
N GLU A 126 14.58 -17.86 -3.61
CA GLU A 126 13.83 -19.11 -3.78
C GLU A 126 13.57 -19.84 -2.46
N LYS A 127 14.57 -19.88 -1.55
CA LYS A 127 14.44 -20.57 -0.26
C LYS A 127 13.52 -19.81 0.70
N VAL A 128 13.66 -18.49 0.75
CA VAL A 128 12.85 -17.66 1.65
C VAL A 128 11.40 -17.63 1.22
N MET A 129 11.13 -17.51 -0.08
CA MET A 129 9.77 -17.49 -0.64
C MET A 129 8.98 -18.79 -0.41
N ARG A 130 9.66 -19.89 -0.14
CA ARG A 130 9.01 -21.17 0.22
C ARG A 130 8.21 -21.10 1.53
N PHE A 131 8.57 -20.21 2.45
CA PHE A 131 7.85 -20.01 3.71
C PHE A 131 6.60 -19.14 3.57
N PHE A 132 6.49 -18.39 2.48
CA PHE A 132 5.37 -17.49 2.19
C PHE A 132 4.70 -17.89 0.88
N PRO A 133 4.05 -19.07 0.84
CA PRO A 133 3.44 -19.54 -0.39
C PRO A 133 2.22 -18.70 -0.75
N PRO A 134 1.90 -18.58 -2.06
CA PRO A 134 0.76 -17.82 -2.53
C PRO A 134 -0.58 -18.24 -1.94
N VAL A 135 -0.72 -19.51 -1.53
CA VAL A 135 -1.92 -20.01 -0.82
C VAL A 135 -2.17 -19.33 0.53
N VAL A 136 -1.14 -18.72 1.14
CA VAL A 136 -1.25 -17.91 2.36
C VAL A 136 -1.37 -16.43 2.00
N THR A 137 -0.47 -15.92 1.16
CA THR A 137 -0.38 -14.48 0.87
C THR A 137 -1.54 -13.96 0.04
N GLY A 138 -2.02 -14.73 -0.95
CA GLY A 138 -3.18 -14.37 -1.77
C GLY A 138 -4.45 -14.12 -0.93
N PRO A 139 -4.91 -15.09 -0.13
CA PRO A 139 -6.06 -14.91 0.74
C PRO A 139 -5.90 -13.80 1.77
N MET A 140 -4.67 -13.55 2.28
CA MET A 140 -4.43 -12.41 3.17
C MET A 140 -4.67 -11.08 2.48
N VAL A 141 -4.17 -10.90 1.24
CA VAL A 141 -4.39 -9.68 0.46
C VAL A 141 -5.87 -9.51 0.11
N ILE A 142 -6.58 -10.61 -0.22
CA ILE A 142 -8.05 -10.58 -0.41
C ILE A 142 -8.73 -10.08 0.87
N ALA A 143 -8.37 -10.64 2.01
CA ALA A 143 -8.96 -10.30 3.30
C ALA A 143 -8.73 -8.84 3.70
N ILE A 144 -7.55 -8.25 3.40
CA ILE A 144 -7.27 -6.83 3.65
C ILE A 144 -8.32 -5.94 2.98
N GLY A 145 -8.58 -6.13 1.69
CA GLY A 145 -9.56 -5.33 0.98
C GLY A 145 -11.00 -5.53 1.49
N LEU A 146 -11.37 -6.78 1.79
CA LEU A 146 -12.73 -7.10 2.24
C LEU A 146 -13.02 -6.59 3.66
N THR A 147 -12.08 -6.68 4.59
CA THR A 147 -12.27 -6.19 5.98
C THR A 147 -12.43 -4.68 6.06
N LEU A 148 -11.91 -3.95 5.09
CA LEU A 148 -12.03 -2.49 5.02
C LEU A 148 -13.33 -2.03 4.35
N SER A 149 -14.03 -2.92 3.64
CA SER A 149 -15.23 -2.55 2.85
C SER A 149 -16.35 -1.96 3.69
N GLY A 150 -16.54 -2.44 4.92
CA GLY A 150 -17.55 -1.92 5.85
C GLY A 150 -17.36 -0.43 6.15
N SER A 151 -16.13 0.01 6.40
CA SER A 151 -15.83 1.42 6.65
C SER A 151 -16.09 2.30 5.42
N ALA A 152 -15.79 1.79 4.22
CA ALA A 152 -16.08 2.51 2.99
C ALA A 152 -17.59 2.66 2.77
N ILE A 153 -18.39 1.62 3.02
CA ILE A 153 -19.86 1.68 2.96
C ILE A 153 -20.40 2.68 3.97
N ALA A 154 -19.92 2.68 5.22
CA ALA A 154 -20.33 3.64 6.23
C ALA A 154 -20.08 5.09 5.79
N ASN A 155 -18.95 5.37 5.15
CA ASN A 155 -18.66 6.67 4.56
C ASN A 155 -19.59 7.00 3.39
N CYS A 156 -19.89 6.05 2.50
CA CYS A 156 -20.82 6.25 1.38
C CYS A 156 -22.25 6.60 1.85
N GLN A 157 -22.68 6.04 2.97
CA GLN A 157 -24.03 6.28 3.54
C GLN A 157 -24.28 7.75 3.90
N GLN A 158 -23.23 8.55 4.11
CA GLN A 158 -23.40 9.98 4.39
C GLN A 158 -23.98 10.74 3.19
N ASN A 159 -23.57 10.41 1.96
CA ASN A 159 -24.18 10.92 0.72
C ASN A 159 -23.86 9.98 -0.46
N TRP A 160 -24.83 9.12 -0.80
CA TRP A 160 -24.67 8.17 -1.91
C TRP A 160 -24.46 8.83 -3.28
N LEU A 161 -25.00 10.04 -3.50
CA LEU A 161 -24.81 10.74 -4.77
C LEU A 161 -23.33 11.05 -5.01
N LEU A 162 -22.63 11.56 -3.99
CA LEU A 162 -21.19 11.84 -4.06
C LEU A 162 -20.36 10.56 -4.22
N ALA A 163 -20.72 9.53 -3.45
CA ALA A 163 -20.03 8.23 -3.53
C ALA A 163 -20.17 7.59 -4.92
N ILE A 164 -21.39 7.53 -5.46
CA ILE A 164 -21.66 6.97 -6.80
C ILE A 164 -20.96 7.81 -7.88
N THR A 165 -20.98 9.14 -7.77
CA THR A 165 -20.27 10.02 -8.70
C THR A 165 -18.79 9.69 -8.75
N ALA A 166 -18.14 9.54 -7.58
CA ALA A 166 -16.74 9.15 -7.50
C ALA A 166 -16.50 7.79 -8.18
N ILE A 167 -17.32 6.78 -7.86
CA ILE A 167 -17.24 5.43 -8.43
C ILE A 167 -17.36 5.46 -9.96
N VAL A 168 -18.39 6.13 -10.48
CA VAL A 168 -18.65 6.21 -11.93
C VAL A 168 -17.49 6.87 -12.66
N ILE A 169 -16.95 7.95 -12.10
CA ILE A 169 -15.81 8.65 -12.72
C ILE A 169 -14.57 7.74 -12.71
N VAL A 170 -14.25 7.07 -11.60
CA VAL A 170 -13.09 6.17 -11.52
C VAL A 170 -13.23 5.03 -12.53
N ILE A 171 -14.36 4.35 -12.58
CA ILE A 171 -14.60 3.26 -13.52
C ILE A 171 -14.57 3.76 -14.96
N GLY A 172 -15.28 4.88 -15.25
CA GLY A 172 -15.35 5.46 -16.58
C GLY A 172 -13.98 5.84 -17.12
N THR A 173 -13.19 6.53 -16.31
CA THR A 173 -11.83 6.96 -16.69
C THR A 173 -10.85 5.80 -16.79
N SER A 174 -11.00 4.76 -15.95
CA SER A 174 -10.16 3.55 -16.02
C SER A 174 -10.41 2.73 -17.28
N ILE A 175 -11.68 2.60 -17.71
CA ILE A 175 -12.07 1.71 -18.82
C ILE A 175 -11.97 2.45 -20.17
N TRP A 176 -12.58 3.63 -20.27
CA TRP A 176 -12.69 4.38 -21.52
C TRP A 176 -11.67 5.50 -21.63
N GLY A 177 -10.95 5.83 -20.57
CA GLY A 177 -9.93 6.87 -20.56
C GLY A 177 -8.77 6.55 -21.51
N LYS A 178 -8.16 7.60 -22.07
CA LYS A 178 -6.97 7.51 -22.93
C LYS A 178 -5.85 8.37 -22.37
N GLY A 179 -4.60 7.97 -22.61
CA GLY A 179 -3.43 8.73 -22.17
C GLY A 179 -3.39 8.91 -20.65
N ILE A 180 -3.21 10.16 -20.20
CA ILE A 180 -3.10 10.53 -18.79
C ILE A 180 -4.39 10.21 -18.01
N VAL A 181 -5.57 10.41 -18.61
CA VAL A 181 -6.87 10.16 -17.97
C VAL A 181 -6.98 8.72 -17.45
N LYS A 182 -6.46 7.74 -18.20
CA LYS A 182 -6.44 6.33 -17.79
C LYS A 182 -5.47 6.04 -16.64
N ILE A 183 -4.48 6.90 -16.42
CA ILE A 183 -3.44 6.70 -15.40
C ILE A 183 -3.88 7.22 -14.03
N VAL A 184 -4.71 8.27 -14.02
CA VAL A 184 -5.10 8.98 -12.77
C VAL A 184 -6.60 8.86 -12.46
N PRO A 185 -7.23 7.67 -12.58
CA PRO A 185 -8.67 7.53 -12.42
C PRO A 185 -9.13 7.88 -11.01
N ILE A 186 -8.37 7.49 -10.00
CA ILE A 186 -8.66 7.75 -8.58
C ILE A 186 -8.69 9.26 -8.32
N LEU A 187 -7.67 9.98 -8.79
CA LEU A 187 -7.61 11.43 -8.66
C LEU A 187 -8.81 12.11 -9.35
N LEU A 188 -9.19 11.67 -10.55
CA LEU A 188 -10.33 12.23 -11.28
C LEU A 188 -11.66 11.94 -10.57
N GLY A 189 -11.82 10.75 -9.99
CA GLY A 189 -13.00 10.40 -9.18
C GLY A 189 -13.11 11.27 -7.94
N VAL A 190 -11.99 11.43 -7.21
CA VAL A 190 -11.92 12.33 -6.05
C VAL A 190 -12.27 13.75 -6.45
N LEU A 191 -11.60 14.34 -7.44
CA LEU A 191 -11.82 15.71 -7.86
C LEU A 191 -13.24 15.95 -8.39
N GLY A 192 -13.76 15.03 -9.22
CA GLY A 192 -15.11 15.18 -9.78
C GLY A 192 -16.19 15.13 -8.71
N SER A 193 -16.12 14.19 -7.77
CA SER A 193 -17.04 14.12 -6.64
C SER A 193 -16.88 15.30 -5.69
N TYR A 194 -15.63 15.75 -5.45
CA TYR A 194 -15.37 16.90 -4.59
C TYR A 194 -15.91 18.21 -5.17
N VAL A 195 -15.76 18.42 -6.50
CA VAL A 195 -16.36 19.58 -7.20
C VAL A 195 -17.86 19.54 -7.11
N LEU A 196 -18.47 18.35 -7.25
CA LEU A 196 -19.93 18.20 -7.08
C LEU A 196 -20.35 18.55 -5.65
N ALA A 197 -19.62 18.09 -4.63
CA ALA A 197 -19.88 18.40 -3.23
C ALA A 197 -19.77 19.91 -2.95
N ALA A 198 -18.77 20.57 -3.52
CA ALA A 198 -18.61 22.01 -3.41
C ALA A 198 -19.78 22.77 -4.09
N ALA A 199 -20.23 22.31 -5.26
CA ALA A 199 -21.39 22.89 -5.96
C ALA A 199 -22.72 22.68 -5.17
N MET A 200 -22.82 21.60 -4.40
CA MET A 200 -23.97 21.33 -3.51
C MET A 200 -23.91 22.11 -2.18
N GLY A 201 -22.79 22.81 -1.90
CA GLY A 201 -22.59 23.54 -0.65
C GLY A 201 -22.26 22.67 0.56
N GLU A 202 -21.85 21.42 0.34
CA GLU A 202 -21.46 20.46 1.41
C GLU A 202 -20.02 20.67 1.90
N VAL A 203 -19.25 21.57 1.29
CA VAL A 203 -17.87 21.85 1.65
C VAL A 203 -17.74 23.24 2.26
N ASP A 204 -17.32 23.30 3.52
CA ASP A 204 -17.04 24.57 4.18
C ASP A 204 -15.58 25.00 3.93
N PHE A 205 -15.41 25.95 3.03
CA PHE A 205 -14.10 26.51 2.70
C PHE A 205 -13.62 27.61 3.69
N SER A 206 -14.35 27.93 4.76
CA SER A 206 -13.93 28.98 5.71
C SER A 206 -12.55 28.67 6.31
N LYS A 207 -12.32 27.42 6.70
CA LYS A 207 -11.04 26.95 7.25
C LYS A 207 -9.85 27.10 6.27
N LEU A 208 -10.12 27.12 4.96
CA LEU A 208 -9.08 27.29 3.96
C LEU A 208 -8.48 28.71 4.01
N ASN A 209 -9.26 29.71 4.44
CA ASN A 209 -8.78 31.08 4.54
C ASN A 209 -7.82 31.26 5.72
N GLU A 210 -7.98 30.47 6.79
CA GLU A 210 -7.15 30.48 7.98
C GLU A 210 -5.82 29.72 7.78
N ALA A 211 -5.79 28.77 6.85
CA ALA A 211 -4.62 27.96 6.59
C ALA A 211 -3.48 28.74 5.93
N ALA A 212 -2.26 28.60 6.46
CA ALA A 212 -1.07 29.23 5.92
C ALA A 212 -0.66 28.64 4.56
N TRP A 213 -0.03 29.46 3.72
CA TRP A 213 0.54 29.00 2.44
C TRP A 213 1.84 28.21 2.63
N VAL A 214 2.62 28.53 3.67
CA VAL A 214 3.88 27.87 3.97
C VAL A 214 3.91 27.51 5.46
N GLY A 215 4.27 26.27 5.77
CA GLY A 215 4.38 25.77 7.14
C GLY A 215 5.23 24.52 7.22
N LEU A 216 5.56 24.11 8.44
CA LEU A 216 6.28 22.85 8.66
C LEU A 216 5.33 21.66 8.46
N PRO A 217 5.74 20.63 7.74
CA PRO A 217 4.89 19.48 7.43
C PRO A 217 4.85 18.41 8.53
N ILE A 218 5.45 18.68 9.69
CA ILE A 218 5.50 17.74 10.83
C ILE A 218 4.98 18.45 12.06
N ASP A 219 3.98 17.86 12.69
CA ASP A 219 3.48 18.19 14.02
C ASP A 219 4.05 17.18 15.03
N MET A 220 4.92 17.62 15.94
CA MET A 220 5.60 16.73 16.88
C MET A 220 4.65 16.02 17.84
N ASP A 221 3.49 16.58 18.15
CA ASP A 221 2.50 15.95 19.01
C ASP A 221 1.72 14.83 18.30
N ARG A 222 1.76 14.80 16.96
CA ARG A 222 1.18 13.76 16.10
C ARG A 222 2.21 12.71 15.66
N THR A 223 3.36 12.65 16.28
CA THR A 223 4.42 11.68 15.96
C THR A 223 4.44 10.52 16.96
N ALA A 224 5.00 9.38 16.54
CA ALA A 224 5.27 8.26 17.47
C ALA A 224 6.20 8.69 18.63
N LEU A 225 7.06 9.70 18.41
CA LEU A 225 7.97 10.22 19.43
C LEU A 225 7.23 10.88 20.60
N SER A 226 6.02 11.39 20.38
CA SER A 226 5.23 12.02 21.45
C SER A 226 4.86 11.05 22.56
N VAL A 227 4.74 9.74 22.25
CA VAL A 227 4.45 8.67 23.23
C VAL A 227 5.57 8.54 24.26
N ALA A 228 6.80 8.95 23.93
CA ALA A 228 7.92 8.91 24.87
C ALA A 228 7.73 9.88 26.08
N LYS A 229 6.81 10.85 25.99
CA LYS A 229 6.47 11.77 27.08
C LYS A 229 5.72 11.06 28.22
N ASP A 230 4.82 10.12 27.86
CA ASP A 230 4.02 9.33 28.82
C ASP A 230 3.75 7.93 28.22
N PRO A 231 4.72 6.99 28.31
CA PRO A 231 4.64 5.70 27.65
C PRO A 231 3.75 4.73 28.43
N ASN A 232 2.73 4.20 27.74
CA ASN A 232 1.98 3.03 28.20
C ASN A 232 2.53 1.79 27.49
N PHE A 233 3.31 0.96 28.20
CA PHE A 233 3.98 -0.21 27.65
C PHE A 233 3.01 -1.28 27.17
N ASP A 234 1.84 -1.46 27.81
CA ASP A 234 0.83 -2.43 27.39
C ASP A 234 0.24 -2.05 26.04
N LEU A 235 -0.01 -0.74 25.82
CA LEU A 235 -0.47 -0.24 24.53
C LEU A 235 0.59 -0.32 23.44
N ILE A 236 1.87 -0.10 23.78
CA ILE A 236 2.97 -0.28 22.82
C ILE A 236 3.02 -1.75 22.36
N VAL A 237 3.02 -2.69 23.31
CA VAL A 237 3.06 -4.13 23.00
C VAL A 237 1.82 -4.54 22.19
N THR A 238 0.63 -4.10 22.61
CA THR A 238 -0.62 -4.38 21.92
C THR A 238 -0.58 -3.84 20.46
N SER A 239 -0.10 -2.62 20.26
CA SER A 239 0.02 -2.02 18.93
C SER A 239 0.99 -2.78 18.02
N ILE A 240 2.13 -3.21 18.59
CA ILE A 240 3.10 -4.02 17.85
C ILE A 240 2.46 -5.36 17.43
N ILE A 241 1.83 -6.07 18.36
CA ILE A 241 1.22 -7.38 18.08
C ILE A 241 0.08 -7.27 17.05
N ALA A 242 -0.73 -6.22 17.14
CA ALA A 242 -1.84 -5.99 16.21
C ALA A 242 -1.36 -5.70 14.77
N ILE A 243 -0.23 -5.02 14.61
CA ILE A 243 0.24 -4.54 13.31
C ILE A 243 1.34 -5.42 12.71
N PHE A 244 2.22 -5.99 13.52
CA PHE A 244 3.40 -6.74 13.06
C PHE A 244 3.09 -7.84 12.02
N PRO A 245 2.03 -8.67 12.16
CA PRO A 245 1.71 -9.68 11.16
C PRO A 245 1.32 -9.14 9.78
N ILE A 246 0.84 -7.89 9.72
CA ILE A 246 0.45 -7.24 8.45
C ILE A 246 1.69 -7.02 7.57
N ALA A 247 2.87 -6.82 8.19
CA ALA A 247 4.11 -6.62 7.45
C ALA A 247 4.49 -7.81 6.55
N PHE A 248 4.05 -9.02 6.85
CA PHE A 248 4.25 -10.15 5.94
C PHE A 248 3.52 -9.98 4.62
N ALA A 249 2.28 -9.47 4.67
CA ALA A 249 1.50 -9.21 3.46
C ALA A 249 2.13 -8.09 2.62
N THR A 250 2.59 -7.01 3.25
CA THR A 250 3.20 -5.88 2.55
C THR A 250 4.59 -6.22 1.98
N ILE A 251 5.36 -7.08 2.63
CA ILE A 251 6.60 -7.63 2.08
C ILE A 251 6.31 -8.42 0.79
N MET A 252 5.22 -9.19 0.77
CA MET A 252 4.82 -9.94 -0.43
C MET A 252 4.32 -9.02 -1.54
N GLU A 253 3.57 -7.97 -1.19
CA GLU A 253 3.17 -6.91 -2.11
C GLU A 253 4.40 -6.26 -2.76
N HIS A 254 5.39 -5.86 -1.95
CA HIS A 254 6.65 -5.31 -2.45
C HIS A 254 7.36 -6.24 -3.45
N ILE A 255 7.42 -7.54 -3.16
CA ILE A 255 8.04 -8.52 -4.06
C ILE A 255 7.26 -8.61 -5.38
N GLY A 256 5.94 -8.61 -5.32
CA GLY A 256 5.06 -8.58 -6.48
C GLY A 256 5.28 -7.34 -7.34
N ASP A 257 5.38 -6.18 -6.73
CA ASP A 257 5.64 -4.92 -7.41
C ASP A 257 7.02 -4.90 -8.08
N MET A 258 8.04 -5.44 -7.41
CA MET A 258 9.37 -5.57 -8.02
C MET A 258 9.35 -6.47 -9.26
N CYS A 259 8.56 -7.54 -9.25
CA CYS A 259 8.34 -8.40 -10.42
C CYS A 259 7.62 -7.64 -11.54
N ALA A 260 6.59 -6.85 -11.21
CA ALA A 260 5.84 -6.05 -12.18
C ALA A 260 6.70 -4.96 -12.83
N ILE A 261 7.48 -4.23 -12.02
CA ILE A 261 8.41 -3.20 -12.51
C ILE A 261 9.49 -3.84 -13.38
N GLN A 262 10.07 -4.98 -12.95
CA GLN A 262 11.05 -5.73 -13.74
C GLN A 262 10.50 -6.12 -15.11
N SER A 263 9.26 -6.62 -15.16
CA SER A 263 8.59 -7.00 -16.40
C SER A 263 8.36 -5.81 -17.31
N THR A 264 7.93 -4.67 -16.74
CA THR A 264 7.65 -3.43 -17.47
C THR A 264 8.92 -2.80 -18.06
N VAL A 265 10.01 -2.77 -17.27
CA VAL A 265 11.28 -2.12 -17.63
C VAL A 265 12.21 -3.04 -18.44
N GLY A 266 12.05 -4.36 -18.34
CA GLY A 266 12.91 -5.34 -18.99
C GLY A 266 14.27 -5.55 -18.30
N ARG A 267 14.43 -5.07 -17.05
CA ARG A 267 15.66 -5.23 -16.25
C ARG A 267 15.39 -6.08 -15.01
N ASN A 268 16.32 -6.94 -14.63
CA ASN A 268 16.16 -7.83 -13.48
C ASN A 268 16.54 -7.14 -12.15
N PHE A 269 15.57 -6.51 -11.52
CA PHE A 269 15.77 -5.82 -10.24
C PHE A 269 15.83 -6.76 -9.04
N ILE A 270 15.34 -7.98 -9.16
CA ILE A 270 15.47 -9.02 -8.14
C ILE A 270 16.94 -9.43 -7.98
N LYS A 271 17.71 -9.42 -9.08
CA LYS A 271 19.14 -9.75 -9.08
C LYS A 271 20.01 -8.51 -8.84
N ASP A 272 19.73 -7.40 -9.51
CA ASP A 272 20.49 -6.15 -9.43
C ASP A 272 19.55 -4.94 -9.41
N PRO A 273 19.47 -4.19 -8.32
CA PRO A 273 20.35 -4.11 -7.14
C PRO A 273 20.18 -5.25 -6.12
N GLY A 274 19.20 -6.12 -6.32
CA GLY A 274 18.88 -7.25 -5.45
C GLY A 274 17.67 -6.93 -4.54
N LEU A 275 16.77 -7.92 -4.41
CA LEU A 275 15.53 -7.79 -3.64
C LEU A 275 15.78 -7.39 -2.17
N HIS A 276 16.89 -7.84 -1.57
CA HIS A 276 17.28 -7.45 -0.22
C HIS A 276 17.47 -5.93 -0.07
N ARG A 277 17.96 -5.23 -1.11
CA ARG A 277 18.14 -3.78 -1.08
C ARG A 277 16.83 -3.04 -1.25
N THR A 278 16.00 -3.47 -2.22
CA THR A 278 14.70 -2.81 -2.43
C THR A 278 13.81 -2.97 -1.20
N LEU A 279 13.80 -4.15 -0.59
CA LEU A 279 13.06 -4.40 0.63
C LEU A 279 13.61 -3.60 1.83
N SER A 280 14.94 -3.49 1.97
CA SER A 280 15.53 -2.62 3.01
C SER A 280 15.19 -1.14 2.80
N GLY A 281 15.14 -0.69 1.55
CA GLY A 281 14.75 0.69 1.22
C GLY A 281 13.30 0.99 1.58
N ASP A 282 12.39 0.06 1.30
CA ASP A 282 10.98 0.15 1.65
C ASP A 282 10.78 0.11 3.18
N GLY A 283 11.43 -0.83 3.87
CA GLY A 283 11.40 -0.91 5.33
C GLY A 283 11.93 0.37 6.00
N LEU A 284 13.02 0.96 5.49
CA LEU A 284 13.57 2.21 6.04
C LEU A 284 12.64 3.39 5.80
N ALA A 285 12.03 3.48 4.62
CA ALA A 285 11.05 4.50 4.31
C ALA A 285 9.82 4.39 5.22
N THR A 286 9.29 3.17 5.43
CA THR A 286 8.18 2.89 6.34
C THR A 286 8.53 3.21 7.79
N PHE A 287 9.71 2.83 8.25
CA PHE A 287 10.18 3.12 9.62
C PHE A 287 10.19 4.62 9.88
N LEU A 288 10.86 5.38 9.02
CA LEU A 288 10.96 6.83 9.19
C LEU A 288 9.61 7.52 9.08
N ALA A 289 8.78 7.17 8.10
CA ALA A 289 7.45 7.71 7.96
C ALA A 289 6.64 7.53 9.25
N SER A 290 6.63 6.32 9.80
CA SER A 290 5.87 6.00 11.01
C SER A 290 6.40 6.71 12.25
N ILE A 291 7.71 6.84 12.44
CA ILE A 291 8.28 7.59 13.56
C ILE A 291 7.80 9.04 13.58
N PHE A 292 7.66 9.66 12.42
CA PHE A 292 7.22 11.05 12.27
C PHE A 292 5.71 11.22 12.02
N GLY A 293 4.89 10.21 12.31
CA GLY A 293 3.42 10.31 12.28
C GLY A 293 2.80 10.27 10.89
N ALA A 294 3.57 9.83 9.89
CA ALA A 294 3.05 9.52 8.57
C ALA A 294 2.69 8.03 8.45
N PRO A 295 1.82 7.63 7.51
CA PRO A 295 1.50 6.23 7.26
C PRO A 295 2.72 5.45 6.74
N ALA A 296 2.65 4.11 6.91
CA ALA A 296 3.61 3.20 6.28
C ALA A 296 3.73 3.48 4.78
N ASN A 297 4.93 3.35 4.24
CA ASN A 297 5.16 3.42 2.80
C ASN A 297 5.07 2.04 2.15
N THR A 298 4.80 2.03 0.85
CA THR A 298 4.88 0.85 -0.03
C THR A 298 5.16 1.31 -1.46
N THR A 299 5.62 0.39 -2.31
CA THR A 299 5.80 0.65 -3.74
C THR A 299 4.46 0.78 -4.46
N TYR A 300 4.36 1.69 -5.45
CA TYR A 300 3.10 2.00 -6.13
C TYR A 300 3.02 1.43 -7.55
N GLY A 301 2.02 0.58 -7.75
CA GLY A 301 1.67 0.02 -9.06
C GLY A 301 1.16 1.06 -10.05
N GLU A 302 0.52 2.14 -9.58
CA GLU A 302 0.05 3.26 -10.39
C GLU A 302 1.20 3.93 -11.14
N ASN A 303 2.33 4.13 -10.48
CA ASN A 303 3.52 4.68 -11.11
C ASN A 303 4.14 3.71 -12.12
N THR A 304 4.02 2.40 -11.90
CA THR A 304 4.38 1.38 -12.90
C THR A 304 3.50 1.47 -14.14
N GLY A 305 2.22 1.83 -13.98
CA GLY A 305 1.32 2.14 -15.09
C GLY A 305 1.81 3.32 -15.95
N VAL A 306 2.34 4.37 -15.31
CA VAL A 306 2.96 5.52 -16.02
C VAL A 306 4.20 5.07 -16.79
N LEU A 307 5.08 4.26 -16.19
CA LEU A 307 6.25 3.70 -16.87
C LEU A 307 5.85 2.91 -18.12
N ASN A 308 4.81 2.11 -18.01
CA ASN A 308 4.33 1.30 -19.13
C ASN A 308 3.78 2.15 -20.28
N LEU A 309 3.08 3.25 -19.97
CA LEU A 309 2.52 4.14 -20.98
C LEU A 309 3.57 5.03 -21.65
N THR A 310 4.44 5.64 -20.84
CA THR A 310 5.44 6.61 -21.32
C THR A 310 6.66 5.95 -21.93
N LYS A 311 6.93 4.70 -21.54
CA LYS A 311 8.17 3.97 -21.86
C LYS A 311 9.44 4.71 -21.41
N VAL A 312 9.34 5.58 -20.40
CA VAL A 312 10.47 6.27 -19.79
C VAL A 312 10.78 5.60 -18.47
N PHE A 313 11.93 4.93 -18.39
CA PHE A 313 12.32 4.04 -17.31
C PHE A 313 13.44 4.60 -16.42
N ASP A 314 13.85 5.85 -16.64
CA ASP A 314 14.86 6.49 -15.79
C ASP A 314 14.29 6.83 -14.41
N PRO A 315 14.86 6.30 -13.31
CA PRO A 315 14.44 6.66 -11.95
C PRO A 315 14.54 8.16 -11.63
N ALA A 316 15.28 8.94 -12.41
CA ALA A 316 15.41 10.38 -12.22
C ALA A 316 14.06 11.11 -12.32
N VAL A 317 13.15 10.64 -13.20
CA VAL A 317 11.82 11.22 -13.36
C VAL A 317 10.99 11.03 -12.06
N ILE A 318 11.12 9.85 -11.46
CA ILE A 318 10.40 9.54 -10.20
C ILE A 318 10.99 10.35 -9.03
N ARG A 319 12.32 10.54 -8.99
CA ARG A 319 12.94 11.42 -7.99
C ARG A 319 12.45 12.86 -8.11
N LEU A 320 12.23 13.34 -9.33
CA LEU A 320 11.64 14.68 -9.53
C LEU A 320 10.21 14.73 -8.97
N ALA A 321 9.40 13.70 -9.22
CA ALA A 321 8.06 13.61 -8.62
C ALA A 321 8.12 13.58 -7.09
N ALA A 322 9.08 12.86 -6.50
CA ALA A 322 9.32 12.85 -5.07
C ALA A 322 9.67 14.24 -4.52
N CYS A 323 10.52 15.00 -5.22
CA CYS A 323 10.81 16.39 -4.87
C CYS A 323 9.55 17.28 -4.92
N PHE A 324 8.67 17.09 -5.90
CA PHE A 324 7.40 17.82 -5.95
C PHE A 324 6.48 17.45 -4.78
N ALA A 325 6.41 16.18 -4.38
CA ALA A 325 5.65 15.76 -3.20
C ALA A 325 6.18 16.42 -1.93
N ILE A 326 7.51 16.48 -1.74
CA ILE A 326 8.15 17.18 -0.62
C ILE A 326 7.79 18.66 -0.66
N LEU A 327 7.87 19.33 -1.82
CA LEU A 327 7.51 20.75 -1.92
C LEU A 327 6.05 21.01 -1.55
N LEU A 328 5.12 20.16 -2.00
CA LEU A 328 3.69 20.26 -1.66
C LEU A 328 3.42 20.06 -0.16
N SER A 329 4.23 19.27 0.52
CA SER A 329 4.05 19.00 1.96
C SER A 329 4.22 20.27 2.80
N PHE A 330 5.00 21.26 2.34
CA PHE A 330 5.19 22.54 3.03
C PHE A 330 4.04 23.55 2.80
N CYS A 331 2.94 23.14 2.18
CA CYS A 331 1.77 23.97 1.96
C CYS A 331 0.58 23.49 2.81
N PRO A 332 0.41 23.98 4.06
CA PRO A 332 -0.72 23.63 4.93
C PRO A 332 -2.07 23.91 4.29
N LYS A 333 -2.18 24.94 3.47
CA LYS A 333 -3.39 25.28 2.72
C LYS A 333 -3.80 24.16 1.78
N PHE A 334 -2.83 23.50 1.14
CA PHE A 334 -3.06 22.35 0.29
C PHE A 334 -3.55 21.13 1.09
N ALA A 335 -2.91 20.83 2.23
CA ALA A 335 -3.34 19.78 3.13
C ALA A 335 -4.75 20.05 3.70
N CYS A 336 -5.05 21.30 4.06
CA CYS A 336 -6.38 21.72 4.49
C CYS A 336 -7.43 21.47 3.39
N LEU A 337 -7.15 21.87 2.14
CA LEU A 337 -8.06 21.63 1.01
C LEU A 337 -8.40 20.13 0.85
N ILE A 338 -7.40 19.27 1.02
CA ILE A 338 -7.59 17.82 0.98
C ILE A 338 -8.42 17.34 2.18
N GLY A 339 -8.14 17.85 3.38
CA GLY A 339 -8.85 17.49 4.62
C GLY A 339 -10.32 17.92 4.65
N LEU A 340 -10.75 18.85 3.78
CA LEU A 340 -12.15 19.26 3.64
C LEU A 340 -12.98 18.34 2.74
N MET A 341 -12.38 17.28 2.20
CA MET A 341 -13.10 16.31 1.35
C MET A 341 -14.21 15.60 2.12
N PRO A 342 -15.44 15.54 1.58
CA PRO A 342 -16.53 14.81 2.22
C PRO A 342 -16.22 13.32 2.37
N ALA A 343 -16.63 12.75 3.52
CA ALA A 343 -16.42 11.33 3.79
C ALA A 343 -17.09 10.44 2.72
N ALA A 344 -18.21 10.86 2.14
CA ALA A 344 -18.86 10.13 1.06
C ALA A 344 -18.01 10.02 -0.22
N THR A 345 -17.29 11.08 -0.57
CA THR A 345 -16.32 11.06 -1.69
C THR A 345 -15.21 10.06 -1.40
N ILE A 346 -14.65 10.12 -0.18
CA ILE A 346 -13.61 9.19 0.28
C ILE A 346 -14.14 7.76 0.26
N GLY A 347 -15.36 7.53 0.74
CA GLY A 347 -16.02 6.22 0.76
C GLY A 347 -16.15 5.60 -0.63
N GLY A 348 -16.65 6.37 -1.61
CA GLY A 348 -16.84 5.90 -2.98
C GLY A 348 -15.54 5.46 -3.63
N VAL A 349 -14.47 6.24 -3.48
CA VAL A 349 -13.14 5.88 -4.01
C VAL A 349 -12.54 4.71 -3.26
N SER A 350 -12.71 4.67 -1.92
CA SER A 350 -12.20 3.58 -1.07
C SER A 350 -12.81 2.23 -1.43
N LEU A 351 -14.12 2.17 -1.78
CA LEU A 351 -14.75 0.94 -2.24
C LEU A 351 -14.05 0.34 -3.45
N ILE A 352 -13.70 1.18 -4.43
CA ILE A 352 -12.97 0.70 -5.61
C ILE A 352 -11.56 0.24 -5.23
N LEU A 353 -10.85 1.01 -4.41
CA LEU A 353 -9.49 0.66 -4.00
C LEU A 353 -9.45 -0.64 -3.21
N TYR A 354 -10.34 -0.85 -2.25
CA TYR A 354 -10.41 -2.08 -1.47
C TYR A 354 -10.77 -3.28 -2.34
N GLY A 355 -11.68 -3.09 -3.30
CA GLY A 355 -11.97 -4.08 -4.32
C GLY A 355 -10.75 -4.41 -5.19
N MET A 356 -9.96 -3.41 -5.60
CA MET A 356 -8.74 -3.60 -6.37
C MET A 356 -7.65 -4.34 -5.56
N ILE A 357 -7.48 -4.03 -4.27
CA ILE A 357 -6.58 -4.77 -3.38
C ILE A 357 -6.97 -6.24 -3.33
N SER A 358 -8.25 -6.53 -3.10
CA SER A 358 -8.77 -7.91 -3.11
C SER A 358 -8.51 -8.60 -4.45
N ALA A 359 -8.70 -7.90 -5.57
CA ALA A 359 -8.43 -8.42 -6.90
C ALA A 359 -6.94 -8.73 -7.14
N VAL A 360 -6.01 -7.97 -6.54
CA VAL A 360 -4.57 -8.30 -6.56
C VAL A 360 -4.31 -9.63 -5.85
N GLY A 361 -4.95 -9.87 -4.72
CA GLY A 361 -4.86 -11.16 -4.02
C GLY A 361 -5.38 -12.32 -4.88
N VAL A 362 -6.51 -12.14 -5.57
CA VAL A 362 -7.04 -13.13 -6.53
C VAL A 362 -6.05 -13.37 -7.66
N ARG A 363 -5.52 -12.30 -8.25
CA ARG A 363 -4.51 -12.38 -9.31
C ARG A 363 -3.30 -13.21 -8.87
N ASN A 364 -2.79 -12.96 -7.65
CA ASN A 364 -1.66 -13.71 -7.11
C ASN A 364 -1.93 -15.22 -7.08
N LEU A 365 -3.13 -15.63 -6.63
CA LEU A 365 -3.53 -17.04 -6.62
C LEU A 365 -3.60 -17.67 -8.03
N VAL A 366 -4.14 -16.90 -8.99
CA VAL A 366 -4.29 -17.36 -10.39
C VAL A 366 -2.94 -17.44 -11.10
N GLU A 367 -2.12 -16.39 -11.02
CA GLU A 367 -0.81 -16.32 -11.71
C GLU A 367 0.17 -17.37 -11.17
N THR A 368 0.08 -17.70 -9.89
CA THR A 368 0.90 -18.76 -9.27
C THR A 368 0.30 -20.15 -9.37
N SER A 369 -0.87 -20.26 -10.01
CA SER A 369 -1.58 -21.54 -10.24
C SER A 369 -1.76 -22.35 -8.96
N VAL A 370 -2.25 -21.71 -7.88
CA VAL A 370 -2.57 -22.40 -6.63
C VAL A 370 -3.66 -23.43 -6.88
N ASP A 371 -3.38 -24.69 -6.55
CA ASP A 371 -4.33 -25.79 -6.76
C ASP A 371 -5.36 -25.85 -5.61
N PHE A 372 -6.57 -25.41 -5.89
CA PHE A 372 -7.71 -25.51 -4.96
C PHE A 372 -8.47 -26.84 -5.04
N SER A 373 -8.04 -27.83 -5.86
CA SER A 373 -8.52 -29.21 -5.73
C SER A 373 -7.93 -29.90 -4.49
N SER A 374 -6.81 -29.38 -3.96
CA SER A 374 -6.22 -29.80 -2.71
C SER A 374 -7.00 -29.27 -1.51
N SER A 375 -7.56 -30.18 -0.70
CA SER A 375 -8.27 -29.81 0.54
C SER A 375 -7.40 -28.99 1.51
N ARG A 376 -6.07 -29.24 1.54
CA ARG A 376 -5.11 -28.46 2.31
C ARG A 376 -5.15 -26.97 1.94
N ASN A 377 -5.05 -26.69 0.66
CA ASN A 377 -5.01 -25.31 0.17
C ASN A 377 -6.36 -24.60 0.38
N VAL A 378 -7.47 -25.35 0.22
CA VAL A 378 -8.82 -24.84 0.50
C VAL A 378 -8.95 -24.46 1.97
N PHE A 379 -8.54 -25.31 2.92
CA PHE A 379 -8.63 -25.00 4.35
C PHE A 379 -7.74 -23.81 4.74
N VAL A 380 -6.50 -23.74 4.24
CA VAL A 380 -5.60 -22.61 4.53
C VAL A 380 -6.23 -21.30 4.05
N ALA A 381 -6.66 -21.24 2.79
CA ALA A 381 -7.25 -20.04 2.21
C ALA A 381 -8.58 -19.65 2.89
N ALA A 382 -9.48 -20.62 3.09
CA ALA A 382 -10.78 -20.38 3.70
C ALA A 382 -10.65 -19.85 5.14
N LEU A 383 -9.80 -20.46 5.96
CA LEU A 383 -9.63 -20.02 7.35
C LEU A 383 -8.98 -18.63 7.45
N ILE A 384 -8.02 -18.30 6.56
CA ILE A 384 -7.47 -16.93 6.51
C ILE A 384 -8.58 -15.92 6.27
N MET A 385 -9.41 -16.13 5.23
CA MET A 385 -10.47 -15.19 4.87
C MET A 385 -11.55 -15.10 5.94
N VAL A 386 -12.04 -16.25 6.45
CA VAL A 386 -13.14 -16.29 7.42
C VAL A 386 -12.71 -15.74 8.78
N VAL A 387 -11.51 -16.09 9.27
CA VAL A 387 -10.99 -15.56 10.54
C VAL A 387 -10.78 -14.05 10.45
N SER A 388 -10.21 -13.57 9.35
CA SER A 388 -9.97 -12.15 9.15
C SER A 388 -11.27 -11.33 9.24
N ILE A 389 -12.27 -11.71 8.44
CA ILE A 389 -13.55 -10.98 8.36
C ILE A 389 -14.37 -11.23 9.63
N GLY A 390 -14.49 -12.49 10.07
CA GLY A 390 -15.31 -12.85 11.21
C GLY A 390 -14.85 -12.21 12.53
N VAL A 391 -13.54 -12.08 12.74
CA VAL A 391 -13.02 -11.37 13.92
C VAL A 391 -13.21 -9.86 13.78
N GLN A 392 -13.03 -9.29 12.59
CA GLN A 392 -13.25 -7.86 12.38
C GLN A 392 -14.71 -7.45 12.66
N ASP A 393 -15.69 -8.24 12.18
CA ASP A 393 -17.12 -7.91 12.28
C ASP A 393 -17.74 -8.44 13.59
N GLY A 394 -17.22 -9.53 14.13
CA GLY A 394 -17.78 -10.23 15.31
C GLY A 394 -17.21 -9.80 16.65
N THR A 395 -16.19 -8.93 16.67
CA THR A 395 -15.55 -8.47 17.91
C THR A 395 -15.24 -6.97 17.87
N ASP A 396 -15.29 -6.33 19.04
CA ASP A 396 -14.96 -4.90 19.19
C ASP A 396 -13.43 -4.69 19.10
N GLY A 397 -12.88 -4.77 17.86
CA GLY A 397 -11.48 -4.48 17.56
C GLY A 397 -10.51 -5.66 17.67
N GLY A 398 -10.97 -6.87 17.97
CA GLY A 398 -10.14 -8.07 17.96
C GLY A 398 -10.40 -9.06 19.11
N VAL A 399 -9.81 -10.24 19.01
CA VAL A 399 -9.87 -11.28 20.05
C VAL A 399 -8.82 -10.97 21.11
N LYS A 400 -9.27 -10.79 22.35
CA LYS A 400 -8.38 -10.55 23.51
C LYS A 400 -7.83 -11.87 24.03
N ILE A 401 -6.50 -11.99 24.11
CA ILE A 401 -5.78 -13.09 24.75
C ILE A 401 -4.88 -12.49 25.81
N GLY A 402 -5.30 -12.60 27.07
CA GLY A 402 -4.67 -11.88 28.18
C GLY A 402 -4.89 -10.37 28.07
N SER A 403 -3.84 -9.58 28.18
CA SER A 403 -3.87 -8.11 28.00
C SER A 403 -3.77 -7.64 26.54
N VAL A 404 -3.56 -8.58 25.60
CA VAL A 404 -3.28 -8.27 24.20
C VAL A 404 -4.51 -8.55 23.34
N ALA A 405 -4.88 -7.62 22.47
CA ALA A 405 -5.91 -7.79 21.46
C ALA A 405 -5.28 -8.09 20.09
N PHE A 406 -5.73 -9.18 19.47
CA PHE A 406 -5.33 -9.58 18.13
C PHE A 406 -6.38 -9.15 17.11
N SER A 407 -6.00 -8.32 16.15
CA SER A 407 -6.90 -7.97 15.04
C SER A 407 -7.21 -9.18 14.17
N GLY A 408 -8.32 -9.13 13.42
CA GLY A 408 -8.71 -10.20 12.50
C GLY A 408 -7.62 -10.56 11.51
N LEU A 409 -6.95 -9.56 10.93
CA LEU A 409 -5.83 -9.77 10.00
C LEU A 409 -4.61 -10.40 10.68
N ALA A 410 -4.29 -10.00 11.92
CA ALA A 410 -3.19 -10.58 12.68
C ALA A 410 -3.44 -12.07 12.98
N LEU A 411 -4.65 -12.41 13.43
CA LEU A 411 -5.04 -13.80 13.67
C LEU A 411 -5.05 -14.63 12.39
N ALA A 412 -5.59 -14.06 11.30
CA ALA A 412 -5.62 -14.73 10.00
C ALA A 412 -4.20 -15.04 9.48
N ALA A 413 -3.26 -14.11 9.66
CA ALA A 413 -1.86 -14.33 9.31
C ALA A 413 -1.24 -15.48 10.11
N LEU A 414 -1.43 -15.46 11.43
CA LEU A 414 -0.92 -16.52 12.32
C LEU A 414 -1.54 -17.88 11.95
N VAL A 415 -2.86 -17.95 11.79
CA VAL A 415 -3.57 -19.18 11.40
C VAL A 415 -3.07 -19.69 10.05
N GLY A 416 -2.94 -18.82 9.06
CA GLY A 416 -2.47 -19.18 7.72
C GLY A 416 -1.06 -19.76 7.74
N ILE A 417 -0.13 -19.11 8.43
CA ILE A 417 1.26 -19.57 8.55
C ILE A 417 1.33 -20.89 9.29
N LEU A 418 0.63 -21.02 10.43
CA LEU A 418 0.62 -22.23 11.24
C LEU A 418 0.02 -23.42 10.47
N LEU A 419 -1.14 -23.22 9.83
CA LEU A 419 -1.76 -24.29 9.04
C LEU A 419 -0.88 -24.70 7.86
N ASN A 420 -0.26 -23.74 7.19
CA ASN A 420 0.67 -24.04 6.10
C ASN A 420 1.89 -24.84 6.59
N ALA A 421 2.35 -24.60 7.82
CA ALA A 421 3.48 -25.32 8.40
C ALA A 421 3.12 -26.74 8.91
N ILE A 422 1.91 -26.91 9.45
CA ILE A 422 1.48 -28.16 10.12
C ILE A 422 0.85 -29.15 9.13
N LEU A 423 0.03 -28.64 8.18
CA LEU A 423 -0.66 -29.51 7.24
C LEU A 423 0.33 -30.09 6.22
N PRO A 424 0.36 -31.43 6.06
CA PRO A 424 1.30 -32.08 5.17
C PRO A 424 1.06 -31.65 3.72
N ASP A 425 2.14 -31.40 2.98
CA ASP A 425 2.06 -31.30 1.53
C ASP A 425 1.56 -32.64 0.99
N GLN A 426 0.44 -32.64 0.28
CA GLN A 426 0.03 -33.84 -0.45
C GLN A 426 1.14 -34.15 -1.46
N LEU A 427 1.87 -35.22 -1.21
CA LEU A 427 2.96 -35.74 -2.02
C LEU A 427 2.53 -35.80 -3.48
N GLY A 428 3.14 -34.97 -4.34
CA GLY A 428 3.03 -35.16 -5.77
C GLY A 428 3.14 -33.96 -6.71
N MET A 429 3.18 -32.72 -6.23
CA MET A 429 3.41 -31.62 -7.17
C MET A 429 4.85 -31.12 -7.12
N LYS A 430 5.65 -31.63 -8.08
CA LYS A 430 6.88 -30.96 -8.50
C LYS A 430 6.53 -29.52 -8.83
N VAL A 431 7.03 -28.58 -8.03
CA VAL A 431 7.11 -27.18 -8.43
C VAL A 431 7.80 -27.16 -9.78
N LYS A 432 7.05 -26.90 -10.87
CA LYS A 432 7.65 -26.63 -12.16
C LYS A 432 8.56 -25.45 -11.97
N SER A 433 9.86 -25.71 -12.04
CA SER A 433 10.88 -24.66 -11.92
C SER A 433 10.55 -23.57 -12.96
N PHE A 434 10.71 -22.33 -12.55
CA PHE A 434 10.63 -21.11 -13.37
C PHE A 434 11.78 -21.05 -14.41
N ASN A 435 12.07 -22.18 -15.06
CA ASN A 435 12.96 -22.26 -16.19
C ASN A 435 12.12 -22.35 -17.47
N GLY A 436 11.97 -21.20 -18.12
CA GLY A 436 11.35 -21.10 -19.44
C GLY A 436 11.99 -22.00 -20.47
N LYS A 437 11.44 -23.18 -20.64
CA LYS A 437 11.60 -24.05 -21.81
C LYS A 437 10.31 -24.84 -22.02
N ASP A 438 9.25 -24.19 -22.39
CA ASP A 438 8.14 -24.89 -23.06
C ASP A 438 8.41 -24.96 -24.56
N LYS A 439 9.20 -25.95 -24.94
CA LYS A 439 9.22 -26.53 -26.29
C LYS A 439 8.29 -27.76 -26.32
N LYS A 440 6.95 -27.57 -26.26
CA LYS A 440 6.05 -28.70 -26.51
C LYS A 440 4.61 -28.31 -26.93
N TYR A 441 4.45 -27.23 -27.69
CA TYR A 441 3.20 -26.95 -28.42
C TYR A 441 3.50 -26.63 -29.88
N LYS A 442 4.26 -27.52 -30.54
CA LYS A 442 4.51 -27.42 -31.97
C LYS A 442 4.61 -28.83 -32.57
N LYS A 443 3.60 -29.66 -32.36
CA LYS A 443 3.51 -30.95 -33.05
C LYS A 443 2.11 -31.57 -33.01
N GLU A 444 1.07 -30.79 -33.21
CA GLU A 444 -0.28 -31.27 -33.51
C GLU A 444 -1.05 -30.27 -34.37
N ARG A 445 -0.45 -29.78 -35.42
CA ARG A 445 -1.10 -29.22 -36.63
C ARG A 445 -0.13 -29.34 -37.80
N GLU A 446 0.07 -30.53 -38.27
CA GLU A 446 0.38 -30.87 -39.66
C GLU A 446 -0.53 -32.06 -40.08
#